data_05e6c9a48a0ea707d88f9e1de3895465
#
_entry.id   05e6c9a48a0ea707d88f9e1de3895465
#
_cell.length_a   1.000
_cell.length_b   1.000
_cell.length_c   1.000
_cell.angle_alpha   90.00
_cell.angle_beta   90.00
_cell.angle_gamma   90.00
#
_symmetry.space_group_name_H-M   'P 1'
#
loop_
_entity.id
_entity.type
_entity.pdbx_description
1 polymer ?
#
loop_
_entity_poly.entity_id
_entity_poly.type
_entity_poly.pdbx_seq_one_letter_code
_entity_poly.pdbx_strand_id
1 'polypeptide(L)'
;MRELQPILTITGSDSTGGSGVQADIKTISELGGYAVSAITSITVQNTLGIQEFFDVPAEIVSGQIEAIMNDIQPSVVKVGMIRKVETLDVIIDALTKYRPDYIVYAPAIWSSNGDALMTEDVVSQIKYRLLPLCSAVVARKKENDIMLQDSKLLRRAEDGGLCVFMLDNANSHGLINRFSSALSVYLTQGKKMEEAL
;
A
#
# COMPACT_ATOMS: atom_id res chain seq x y z
N MET A 1 10.85 -8.64 -26.42
CA MET A 1 10.61 -8.87 -24.98
C MET A 1 9.63 -7.81 -24.52
N ARG A 2 8.53 -8.15 -23.84
CA ARG A 2 7.70 -7.14 -23.18
C ARG A 2 8.57 -6.48 -22.11
N GLU A 3 8.70 -5.17 -22.17
CA GLU A 3 9.37 -4.41 -21.13
C GLU A 3 8.52 -4.54 -19.86
N LEU A 4 9.10 -5.11 -18.80
CA LEU A 4 8.39 -5.31 -17.54
C LEU A 4 8.15 -3.93 -16.92
N GLN A 5 6.90 -3.59 -16.68
CA GLN A 5 6.53 -2.30 -16.07
C GLN A 5 6.82 -2.33 -14.56
N PRO A 6 7.62 -1.38 -14.06
CA PRO A 6 7.98 -1.32 -12.65
C PRO A 6 6.79 -0.86 -11.80
N ILE A 7 6.67 -1.45 -10.60
CA ILE A 7 5.70 -1.09 -9.57
C ILE A 7 6.47 -0.90 -8.27
N LEU A 8 6.38 0.28 -7.67
CA LEU A 8 6.95 0.54 -6.37
C LEU A 8 5.97 0.11 -5.27
N THR A 9 6.39 -0.83 -4.43
CA THR A 9 5.68 -1.14 -3.19
C THR A 9 6.38 -0.51 -1.99
N ILE A 10 5.65 0.28 -1.19
CA ILE A 10 6.11 0.95 0.02
C ILE A 10 5.36 0.32 1.19
N THR A 11 5.99 -0.57 1.94
CA THR A 11 5.30 -1.33 3.00
C THR A 11 6.29 -1.99 3.96
N GLY A 12 5.77 -2.61 5.01
CA GLY A 12 6.57 -3.39 5.95
C GLY A 12 6.99 -4.75 5.40
N SER A 13 8.01 -5.32 6.02
CA SER A 13 8.53 -6.66 5.74
C SER A 13 7.92 -7.67 6.71
N ASP A 14 7.33 -8.75 6.18
CA ASP A 14 6.79 -9.89 6.93
C ASP A 14 7.72 -11.09 6.78
N SER A 15 8.40 -11.47 7.89
CA SER A 15 9.35 -12.58 7.89
C SER A 15 8.73 -13.94 7.54
N THR A 16 7.40 -14.12 7.67
CA THR A 16 6.70 -15.34 7.22
C THR A 16 6.52 -15.41 5.71
N GLY A 17 6.67 -14.27 5.04
CA GLY A 17 6.51 -14.17 3.59
C GLY A 17 5.06 -14.24 3.10
N GLY A 18 4.08 -14.17 3.99
CA GLY A 18 2.66 -14.28 3.68
C GLY A 18 1.97 -12.95 3.40
N SER A 19 2.52 -11.85 3.90
CA SER A 19 2.04 -10.48 3.70
C SER A 19 3.19 -9.50 3.43
N GLY A 20 2.94 -8.20 3.56
CA GLY A 20 3.95 -7.17 3.41
C GLY A 20 4.66 -7.20 2.05
N VAL A 21 5.90 -6.70 2.02
CA VAL A 21 6.70 -6.60 0.80
C VAL A 21 6.92 -7.95 0.12
N GLN A 22 7.03 -9.04 0.89
CA GLN A 22 7.22 -10.38 0.36
C GLN A 22 6.03 -10.88 -0.45
N ALA A 23 4.81 -10.68 0.05
CA ALA A 23 3.59 -11.03 -0.68
C ALA A 23 3.43 -10.15 -1.93
N ASP A 24 3.78 -8.87 -1.82
CA ASP A 24 3.73 -7.93 -2.94
C ASP A 24 4.68 -8.34 -4.06
N ILE A 25 5.96 -8.57 -3.74
CA ILE A 25 6.98 -8.99 -4.73
C ILE A 25 6.55 -10.29 -5.41
N LYS A 26 6.10 -11.29 -4.65
CA LYS A 26 5.64 -12.58 -5.20
C LYS A 26 4.50 -12.37 -6.19
N THR A 27 3.46 -11.63 -5.79
CA THR A 27 2.26 -11.41 -6.60
C THR A 27 2.57 -10.60 -7.86
N ILE A 28 3.34 -9.51 -7.73
CA ILE A 28 3.73 -8.67 -8.86
C ILE A 28 4.54 -9.49 -9.86
N SER A 29 5.52 -10.26 -9.40
CA SER A 29 6.38 -11.09 -10.25
C SER A 29 5.61 -12.24 -10.92
N GLU A 30 4.70 -12.90 -10.19
CA GLU A 30 3.87 -13.99 -10.72
C GLU A 30 2.95 -13.51 -11.85
N LEU A 31 2.45 -12.27 -11.75
CA LEU A 31 1.60 -11.65 -12.77
C LEU A 31 2.39 -10.94 -13.90
N GLY A 32 3.71 -11.09 -13.92
CA GLY A 32 4.58 -10.57 -14.96
C GLY A 32 4.92 -9.08 -14.84
N GLY A 33 4.78 -8.49 -13.64
CA GLY A 33 5.27 -7.15 -13.32
C GLY A 33 6.73 -7.19 -12.81
N TYR A 34 7.32 -6.01 -12.64
CA TYR A 34 8.63 -5.81 -12.02
C TYR A 34 8.48 -5.08 -10.69
N ALA A 35 8.67 -5.80 -9.59
CA ALA A 35 8.53 -5.23 -8.25
C ALA A 35 9.82 -4.53 -7.84
N VAL A 36 9.70 -3.25 -7.46
CA VAL A 36 10.71 -2.48 -6.73
C VAL A 36 10.12 -2.09 -5.37
N SER A 37 10.94 -1.91 -4.32
CA SER A 37 10.40 -1.78 -2.98
C SER A 37 11.13 -0.76 -2.11
N ALA A 38 10.35 -0.09 -1.24
CA ALA A 38 10.83 0.68 -0.09
C ALA A 38 10.22 0.08 1.20
N ILE A 39 11.06 -0.29 2.15
CA ILE A 39 10.63 -0.95 3.38
C ILE A 39 10.42 0.08 4.48
N THR A 40 9.21 0.11 5.06
CA THR A 40 8.83 1.05 6.13
C THR A 40 9.08 0.51 7.52
N SER A 41 9.00 -0.80 7.71
CA SER A 41 9.34 -1.47 8.97
C SER A 41 9.65 -2.96 8.74
N ILE A 42 10.36 -3.56 9.68
CA ILE A 42 10.69 -4.98 9.69
C ILE A 42 9.96 -5.60 10.88
N THR A 43 9.28 -6.73 10.67
CA THR A 43 8.63 -7.46 11.75
C THR A 43 9.44 -8.70 12.15
N VAL A 44 9.55 -8.93 13.45
CA VAL A 44 9.90 -10.24 14.01
C VAL A 44 8.58 -10.98 14.17
N GLN A 45 8.28 -11.86 13.21
CA GLN A 45 6.95 -12.48 13.09
C GLN A 45 7.04 -13.95 12.72
N ASN A 46 6.10 -14.73 13.25
CA ASN A 46 5.86 -16.11 12.87
C ASN A 46 4.35 -16.37 12.67
N THR A 47 3.94 -17.62 12.50
CA THR A 47 2.53 -17.99 12.29
C THR A 47 1.62 -17.74 13.50
N LEU A 48 2.20 -17.51 14.68
CA LEU A 48 1.46 -17.18 15.91
C LEU A 48 1.20 -15.69 16.06
N GLY A 49 1.94 -14.82 15.33
CA GLY A 49 1.76 -13.37 15.36
C GLY A 49 3.08 -12.60 15.30
N ILE A 50 2.94 -11.29 15.48
CA ILE A 50 4.05 -10.35 15.49
C ILE A 50 4.58 -10.24 16.91
N GLN A 51 5.89 -10.45 17.07
CA GLN A 51 6.59 -10.38 18.36
C GLN A 51 7.22 -9.00 18.57
N GLU A 52 7.79 -8.42 17.49
CA GLU A 52 8.51 -7.15 17.56
C GLU A 52 8.43 -6.41 16.22
N PHE A 53 8.56 -5.09 16.28
CA PHE A 53 8.70 -4.21 15.13
C PHE A 53 10.00 -3.43 15.22
N PHE A 54 10.68 -3.32 14.08
CA PHE A 54 11.72 -2.34 13.86
C PHE A 54 11.25 -1.37 12.76
N ASP A 55 10.85 -0.15 13.15
CA ASP A 55 10.46 0.87 12.19
C ASP A 55 11.74 1.45 11.54
N VAL A 56 11.78 1.43 10.22
CA VAL A 56 12.90 1.99 9.45
C VAL A 56 12.87 3.51 9.60
N PRO A 57 14.00 4.16 9.90
CA PRO A 57 14.07 5.62 9.98
C PRO A 57 13.52 6.31 8.74
N ALA A 58 12.75 7.40 8.92
CA ALA A 58 12.04 8.06 7.83
C ALA A 58 12.99 8.55 6.72
N GLU A 59 14.18 9.01 7.09
CA GLU A 59 15.22 9.43 6.14
C GLU A 59 15.71 8.27 5.26
N ILE A 60 15.75 7.05 5.79
CA ILE A 60 16.12 5.85 5.02
C ILE A 60 14.96 5.45 4.09
N VAL A 61 13.71 5.54 4.56
CA VAL A 61 12.53 5.31 3.71
C VAL A 61 12.49 6.30 2.55
N SER A 62 12.73 7.60 2.82
CA SER A 62 12.85 8.64 1.80
C SER A 62 13.94 8.31 0.79
N GLY A 63 15.13 7.94 1.27
CA GLY A 63 16.26 7.57 0.40
C GLY A 63 15.96 6.37 -0.51
N GLN A 64 15.26 5.32 0.00
CA GLN A 64 14.84 4.18 -0.80
C GLN A 64 13.87 4.63 -1.92
N ILE A 65 12.87 5.46 -1.59
CA ILE A 65 11.88 5.95 -2.55
C ILE A 65 12.59 6.82 -3.61
N GLU A 66 13.42 7.76 -3.20
CA GLU A 66 14.11 8.68 -4.10
C GLU A 66 15.06 7.95 -5.06
N ALA A 67 15.80 6.97 -4.58
CA ALA A 67 16.69 6.16 -5.43
C ALA A 67 15.92 5.47 -6.56
N ILE A 68 14.74 4.92 -6.25
CA ILE A 68 13.88 4.23 -7.23
C ILE A 68 13.19 5.23 -8.16
N MET A 69 12.61 6.29 -7.61
CA MET A 69 11.86 7.26 -8.41
C MET A 69 12.74 8.08 -9.34
N ASN A 70 14.02 8.31 -8.99
CA ASN A 70 14.97 9.03 -9.85
C ASN A 70 15.56 8.19 -10.97
N ASP A 71 15.60 6.86 -10.84
CA ASP A 71 16.20 5.92 -11.79
C ASP A 71 15.14 5.16 -12.59
N ILE A 72 14.31 4.39 -11.89
CA ILE A 72 13.37 3.44 -12.50
C ILE A 72 12.04 4.11 -12.89
N GLN A 73 11.61 5.12 -12.16
CA GLN A 73 10.41 5.95 -12.41
C GLN A 73 9.12 5.13 -12.57
N PRO A 74 8.74 4.28 -11.59
CA PRO A 74 7.51 3.51 -11.67
C PRO A 74 6.28 4.42 -11.75
N SER A 75 5.37 4.14 -12.69
CA SER A 75 4.11 4.88 -12.86
C SER A 75 3.04 4.47 -11.85
N VAL A 76 3.19 3.32 -11.22
CA VAL A 76 2.28 2.81 -10.19
C VAL A 76 3.01 2.64 -8.87
N VAL A 77 2.46 3.25 -7.83
CA VAL A 77 2.95 3.12 -6.46
C VAL A 77 1.87 2.48 -5.59
N LYS A 78 2.22 1.35 -4.98
CA LYS A 78 1.42 0.71 -3.96
C LYS A 78 1.94 1.10 -2.58
N VAL A 79 1.06 1.57 -1.70
CA VAL A 79 1.38 1.89 -0.31
C VAL A 79 0.65 0.92 0.61
N GLY A 80 1.38 0.29 1.53
CA GLY A 80 0.85 -0.63 2.53
C GLY A 80 0.95 -0.09 3.95
N MET A 81 1.60 -0.84 4.85
CA MET A 81 1.72 -0.50 6.27
C MET A 81 2.60 0.73 6.51
N ILE A 82 2.04 1.70 7.24
CA ILE A 82 2.72 2.90 7.73
C ILE A 82 2.46 3.00 9.24
N ARG A 83 3.51 2.96 10.05
CA ARG A 83 3.38 2.92 11.53
C ARG A 83 3.66 4.25 12.21
N LYS A 84 4.38 5.16 11.54
CA LYS A 84 4.88 6.43 12.08
C LYS A 84 4.44 7.59 11.20
N VAL A 85 4.16 8.73 11.83
CA VAL A 85 3.79 9.97 11.12
C VAL A 85 4.97 10.46 10.27
N GLU A 86 6.18 10.38 10.78
CA GLU A 86 7.39 10.79 10.06
C GLU A 86 7.60 9.98 8.77
N THR A 87 7.27 8.68 8.81
CA THR A 87 7.28 7.82 7.60
C THR A 87 6.16 8.22 6.64
N LEU A 88 4.99 8.56 7.15
CA LEU A 88 3.88 9.07 6.32
C LEU A 88 4.26 10.38 5.63
N ASP A 89 4.93 11.30 6.34
CA ASP A 89 5.37 12.59 5.81
C ASP A 89 6.26 12.40 4.57
N VAL A 90 7.31 11.60 4.68
CA VAL A 90 8.23 11.38 3.56
C VAL A 90 7.58 10.65 2.38
N ILE A 91 6.59 9.78 2.64
CA ILE A 91 5.81 9.12 1.58
C ILE A 91 4.95 10.16 0.85
N ILE A 92 4.22 11.01 1.57
CA ILE A 92 3.38 12.06 0.98
C ILE A 92 4.21 13.04 0.16
N ASP A 93 5.36 13.47 0.68
CA ASP A 93 6.29 14.36 -0.01
C ASP A 93 6.77 13.74 -1.33
N ALA A 94 7.15 12.46 -1.30
CA ALA A 94 7.55 11.74 -2.50
C ALA A 94 6.41 11.61 -3.52
N LEU A 95 5.21 11.21 -3.10
CA LEU A 95 4.04 11.08 -3.98
C LEU A 95 3.63 12.44 -4.61
N THR A 96 3.76 13.51 -3.85
CA THR A 96 3.49 14.88 -4.33
C THR A 96 4.55 15.37 -5.30
N LYS A 97 5.83 15.05 -5.05
CA LYS A 97 6.98 15.42 -5.89
C LYS A 97 6.97 14.68 -7.22
N TYR A 98 6.82 13.36 -7.17
CA TYR A 98 7.00 12.50 -8.35
C TYR A 98 5.72 12.24 -9.14
N ARG A 99 4.54 12.38 -8.53
CA ARG A 99 3.20 12.28 -9.15
C ARG A 99 3.04 11.03 -10.02
N PRO A 100 3.16 9.81 -9.46
CA PRO A 100 2.91 8.61 -10.22
C PRO A 100 1.47 8.61 -10.77
N ASP A 101 1.22 7.93 -11.89
CA ASP A 101 -0.09 7.87 -12.54
C ASP A 101 -1.16 7.26 -11.64
N TYR A 102 -0.77 6.24 -10.85
CA TYR A 102 -1.68 5.57 -9.93
C TYR A 102 -1.03 5.35 -8.55
N ILE A 103 -1.81 5.64 -7.53
CA ILE A 103 -1.48 5.37 -6.13
C ILE A 103 -2.53 4.42 -5.57
N VAL A 104 -2.12 3.20 -5.24
CA VAL A 104 -2.98 2.16 -4.64
C VAL A 104 -2.64 2.04 -3.16
N TYR A 105 -3.58 2.37 -2.30
CA TYR A 105 -3.40 2.24 -0.85
C TYR A 105 -4.07 0.98 -0.31
N ALA A 106 -3.31 0.20 0.43
CA ALA A 106 -3.76 -1.03 1.10
C ALA A 106 -3.55 -0.88 2.61
N PRO A 107 -4.52 -0.33 3.36
CA PRO A 107 -4.39 -0.11 4.80
C PRO A 107 -4.10 -1.41 5.54
N ALA A 108 -3.21 -1.33 6.54
CA ALA A 108 -2.93 -2.39 7.48
C ALA A 108 -3.05 -1.83 8.89
N ILE A 109 -4.31 -1.54 9.32
CA ILE A 109 -4.59 -0.97 10.65
C ILE A 109 -4.45 -2.04 11.72
N TRP A 110 -4.87 -3.27 11.39
CA TRP A 110 -4.74 -4.43 12.28
C TRP A 110 -4.03 -5.59 11.58
N SER A 111 -3.31 -6.38 12.38
CA SER A 111 -2.80 -7.68 11.95
C SER A 111 -3.95 -8.66 11.66
N SER A 112 -3.63 -9.82 11.07
CA SER A 112 -4.60 -10.91 10.92
C SER A 112 -5.11 -11.45 12.27
N ASN A 113 -4.32 -11.29 13.34
CA ASN A 113 -4.66 -11.69 14.69
C ASN A 113 -5.42 -10.60 15.48
N GLY A 114 -5.62 -9.41 14.90
CA GLY A 114 -6.33 -8.29 15.50
C GLY A 114 -5.46 -7.30 16.28
N ASP A 115 -4.13 -7.46 16.29
CA ASP A 115 -3.23 -6.50 16.93
C ASP A 115 -3.23 -5.18 16.17
N ALA A 116 -3.24 -4.05 16.88
CA ALA A 116 -3.13 -2.74 16.26
C ALA A 116 -1.73 -2.52 15.67
N LEU A 117 -1.66 -2.24 14.38
CA LEU A 117 -0.42 -1.96 13.66
C LEU A 117 -0.15 -0.46 13.50
N MET A 118 -1.18 0.36 13.63
CA MET A 118 -1.13 1.81 13.51
C MET A 118 -1.76 2.46 14.73
N THR A 119 -1.28 3.63 15.12
CA THR A 119 -1.93 4.47 16.13
C THR A 119 -3.10 5.23 15.50
N GLU A 120 -4.05 5.70 16.34
CA GLU A 120 -5.18 6.51 15.88
C GLU A 120 -4.72 7.80 15.19
N ASP A 121 -3.63 8.41 15.66
CA ASP A 121 -3.04 9.59 15.03
C ASP A 121 -2.56 9.30 13.60
N VAL A 122 -1.81 8.23 13.38
CA VAL A 122 -1.38 7.81 12.04
C VAL A 122 -2.58 7.56 11.13
N VAL A 123 -3.61 6.86 11.62
CA VAL A 123 -4.85 6.62 10.87
C VAL A 123 -5.53 7.92 10.49
N SER A 124 -5.63 8.87 11.43
CA SER A 124 -6.21 10.19 11.18
C SER A 124 -5.43 10.96 10.11
N GLN A 125 -4.11 11.01 10.23
CA GLN A 125 -3.24 11.69 9.28
C GLN A 125 -3.34 11.08 7.86
N ILE A 126 -3.42 9.76 7.76
CA ILE A 126 -3.62 9.07 6.48
C ILE A 126 -4.93 9.50 5.82
N LYS A 127 -6.03 9.57 6.57
CA LYS A 127 -7.35 9.99 6.05
C LYS A 127 -7.31 11.37 5.39
N TYR A 128 -6.67 12.31 6.03
CA TYR A 128 -6.68 13.71 5.57
C TYR A 128 -5.57 14.04 4.58
N ARG A 129 -4.48 13.27 4.55
CA ARG A 129 -3.28 13.63 3.79
C ARG A 129 -2.93 12.63 2.68
N LEU A 130 -3.02 11.32 2.93
CA LEU A 130 -2.67 10.29 1.95
C LEU A 130 -3.87 9.92 1.05
N LEU A 131 -5.04 9.64 1.63
CA LEU A 131 -6.21 9.21 0.84
C LEU A 131 -6.63 10.19 -0.26
N PRO A 132 -6.51 11.53 -0.09
CA PRO A 132 -6.77 12.46 -1.18
C PRO A 132 -5.86 12.30 -2.40
N LEU A 133 -4.69 11.70 -2.25
CA LEU A 133 -3.74 11.44 -3.34
C LEU A 133 -3.99 10.08 -4.02
N CYS A 134 -4.70 9.15 -3.36
CA CYS A 134 -4.89 7.80 -3.86
C CYS A 134 -5.85 7.72 -5.04
N SER A 135 -5.55 6.84 -5.99
CA SER A 135 -6.43 6.43 -7.08
C SER A 135 -7.34 5.27 -6.65
N ALA A 136 -6.85 4.39 -5.78
CA ALA A 136 -7.60 3.26 -5.26
C ALA A 136 -7.26 2.96 -3.79
N VAL A 137 -8.25 2.43 -3.07
CA VAL A 137 -8.10 1.84 -1.74
C VAL A 137 -8.58 0.40 -1.78
N VAL A 138 -7.76 -0.51 -1.29
CA VAL A 138 -8.10 -1.95 -1.15
C VAL A 138 -8.09 -2.28 0.33
N ALA A 139 -9.26 -2.50 0.92
CA ALA A 139 -9.40 -2.63 2.37
C ALA A 139 -10.39 -3.73 2.76
N ARG A 140 -10.25 -4.25 3.98
CA ARG A 140 -11.31 -5.01 4.64
C ARG A 140 -12.43 -4.05 5.05
N LYS A 141 -13.66 -4.56 5.18
CA LYS A 141 -14.81 -3.74 5.58
C LYS A 141 -14.53 -2.89 6.81
N LYS A 142 -13.96 -3.48 7.87
CA LYS A 142 -13.63 -2.76 9.12
C LYS A 142 -12.66 -1.59 8.90
N GLU A 143 -11.67 -1.74 8.04
CA GLU A 143 -10.71 -0.68 7.71
C GLU A 143 -11.36 0.38 6.82
N ASN A 144 -12.19 -0.06 5.88
CA ASN A 144 -12.94 0.82 5.00
C ASN A 144 -13.89 1.73 5.79
N ASP A 145 -14.65 1.17 6.72
CA ASP A 145 -15.59 1.92 7.57
C ASP A 145 -14.89 3.05 8.34
N ILE A 146 -13.64 2.83 8.78
CA ILE A 146 -12.84 3.86 9.46
C ILE A 146 -12.28 4.87 8.46
N MET A 147 -11.72 4.43 7.36
CA MET A 147 -11.00 5.27 6.40
C MET A 147 -11.92 6.19 5.61
N LEU A 148 -13.13 5.77 5.28
CA LEU A 148 -14.07 6.51 4.42
C LEU A 148 -15.19 7.22 5.18
N GLN A 149 -15.11 7.42 6.48
CA GLN A 149 -16.10 8.17 7.24
C GLN A 149 -16.19 9.68 6.87
N ASP A 150 -15.20 10.20 6.15
CA ASP A 150 -15.20 11.60 5.71
C ASP A 150 -16.08 11.80 4.47
N SER A 151 -16.98 12.77 4.53
CA SER A 151 -17.93 13.08 3.46
C SER A 151 -17.26 13.50 2.13
N LYS A 152 -16.05 14.08 2.18
CA LYS A 152 -15.29 14.45 0.98
C LYS A 152 -14.71 13.24 0.27
N LEU A 153 -14.22 12.26 1.04
CA LEU A 153 -13.70 11.01 0.48
C LEU A 153 -14.81 10.16 -0.09
N LEU A 154 -15.98 10.11 0.56
CA LEU A 154 -17.17 9.44 0.03
C LEU A 154 -17.62 10.05 -1.30
N ARG A 155 -17.72 11.39 -1.39
CA ARG A 155 -18.07 12.08 -2.65
C ARG A 155 -17.04 11.77 -3.74
N ARG A 156 -15.75 11.80 -3.43
CA ARG A 156 -14.71 11.46 -4.40
C ARG A 156 -14.84 10.03 -4.92
N ALA A 157 -15.26 9.10 -4.09
CA ALA A 157 -15.54 7.71 -4.49
C ALA A 157 -16.78 7.64 -5.39
N GLU A 158 -17.87 8.39 -5.06
CA GLU A 158 -19.10 8.48 -5.86
C GLU A 158 -18.84 9.12 -7.21
N ASP A 159 -17.99 10.15 -7.28
CA ASP A 159 -17.62 10.85 -8.51
C ASP A 159 -16.58 10.08 -9.38
N GLY A 160 -16.16 8.87 -8.97
CA GLY A 160 -15.17 8.05 -9.69
C GLY A 160 -13.71 8.53 -9.57
N GLY A 161 -13.43 9.52 -8.74
CA GLY A 161 -12.07 10.02 -8.49
C GLY A 161 -11.26 9.17 -7.51
N LEU A 162 -11.90 8.19 -6.85
CA LEU A 162 -11.31 7.21 -5.96
C LEU A 162 -12.06 5.88 -6.10
N CYS A 163 -11.35 4.83 -6.50
CA CYS A 163 -11.93 3.49 -6.50
C CYS A 163 -11.74 2.82 -5.15
N VAL A 164 -12.80 2.20 -4.63
CA VAL A 164 -12.76 1.49 -3.34
C VAL A 164 -13.10 0.03 -3.55
N PHE A 165 -12.14 -0.83 -3.26
CA PHE A 165 -12.30 -2.29 -3.30
C PHE A 165 -12.41 -2.81 -1.88
N MET A 166 -13.59 -3.28 -1.53
CA MET A 166 -13.89 -3.83 -0.22
C MET A 166 -13.88 -5.36 -0.28
N LEU A 167 -12.96 -5.98 0.43
CA LEU A 167 -12.86 -7.43 0.50
C LEU A 167 -13.60 -7.92 1.74
N ASP A 168 -14.80 -8.47 1.52
CA ASP A 168 -15.55 -9.16 2.56
C ASP A 168 -14.87 -10.51 2.87
N ASN A 169 -14.85 -10.89 4.15
CA ASN A 169 -14.23 -12.14 4.63
C ASN A 169 -12.71 -12.25 4.42
N ALA A 170 -12.00 -11.15 4.26
CA ALA A 170 -10.54 -11.11 4.10
C ALA A 170 -9.77 -11.42 5.41
N ASN A 171 -10.12 -12.51 6.10
CA ASN A 171 -9.37 -12.99 7.27
C ASN A 171 -8.11 -13.75 6.88
N SER A 172 -7.90 -13.99 5.58
CA SER A 172 -6.69 -14.65 5.08
C SER A 172 -5.51 -13.69 5.14
N HIS A 173 -4.44 -14.16 5.79
CA HIS A 173 -3.17 -13.44 5.87
C HIS A 173 -2.65 -13.08 4.46
N GLY A 174 -2.33 -11.82 4.25
CA GLY A 174 -1.80 -11.30 2.98
C GLY A 174 -2.80 -11.15 1.82
N LEU A 175 -4.10 -11.43 2.00
CA LEU A 175 -5.07 -11.30 0.90
C LEU A 175 -5.15 -9.87 0.35
N ILE A 176 -5.18 -8.87 1.24
CA ILE A 176 -5.18 -7.45 0.87
C ILE A 176 -3.92 -7.09 0.06
N ASN A 177 -2.75 -7.59 0.50
CA ASN A 177 -1.49 -7.39 -0.21
C ASN A 177 -1.56 -7.97 -1.64
N ARG A 178 -1.99 -9.23 -1.76
CA ARG A 178 -2.09 -9.90 -3.07
C ARG A 178 -3.06 -9.19 -4.01
N PHE A 179 -4.25 -8.84 -3.52
CA PHE A 179 -5.24 -8.15 -4.34
C PHE A 179 -4.74 -6.78 -4.79
N SER A 180 -4.24 -5.96 -3.86
CA SER A 180 -3.72 -4.61 -4.20
C SER A 180 -2.51 -4.67 -5.12
N SER A 181 -1.66 -5.68 -5.00
CA SER A 181 -0.52 -5.91 -5.90
C SER A 181 -0.98 -6.36 -7.29
N ALA A 182 -1.97 -7.25 -7.37
CA ALA A 182 -2.56 -7.66 -8.65
C ALA A 182 -3.22 -6.47 -9.37
N LEU A 183 -3.99 -5.66 -8.63
CA LEU A 183 -4.56 -4.41 -9.15
C LEU A 183 -3.46 -3.50 -9.71
N SER A 184 -2.35 -3.33 -8.98
CA SER A 184 -1.22 -2.51 -9.42
C SER A 184 -0.62 -3.02 -10.74
N VAL A 185 -0.49 -4.35 -10.91
CA VAL A 185 -0.02 -4.94 -12.17
C VAL A 185 -0.99 -4.65 -13.32
N TYR A 186 -2.29 -4.80 -13.11
CA TYR A 186 -3.29 -4.55 -14.15
C TYR A 186 -3.30 -3.08 -14.59
N LEU A 187 -3.08 -2.14 -13.66
CA LEU A 187 -2.96 -0.72 -13.97
C LEU A 187 -1.75 -0.42 -14.87
N THR A 188 -0.59 -1.06 -14.63
CA THR A 188 0.58 -0.90 -15.52
C THR A 188 0.34 -1.48 -16.91
N GLN A 189 -0.60 -2.40 -17.07
CA GLN A 189 -0.98 -2.98 -18.37
C GLN A 189 -2.00 -2.13 -19.13
N GLY A 190 -2.37 -0.96 -18.60
CA GLY A 190 -3.34 -0.04 -19.21
C GLY A 190 -4.80 -0.49 -19.07
N LYS A 191 -5.09 -1.44 -18.19
CA LYS A 191 -6.48 -1.82 -17.88
C LYS A 191 -7.16 -0.72 -17.07
N LYS A 192 -8.45 -0.52 -17.33
CA LYS A 192 -9.25 0.37 -16.50
C LYS A 192 -9.42 -0.22 -15.11
N MET A 193 -9.57 0.65 -14.11
CA MET A 193 -9.75 0.28 -12.71
C MET A 193 -10.91 -0.72 -12.51
N GLU A 194 -12.00 -0.55 -13.27
CA GLU A 194 -13.20 -1.39 -13.27
C GLU A 194 -12.99 -2.77 -13.89
N GLU A 195 -11.98 -2.91 -14.76
CA GLU A 195 -11.63 -4.16 -15.46
C GLU A 195 -10.59 -4.99 -14.69
N ALA A 196 -10.09 -4.46 -13.58
CA ALA A 196 -9.06 -5.10 -12.77
C ALA A 196 -9.62 -6.03 -11.67
N LEU A 197 -10.93 -6.31 -11.74
CA LEU A 197 -11.67 -7.21 -10.83
C LEU A 197 -11.77 -8.64 -11.39
#